data_9941eac4c6983bd8599db59e80298291
#
_entry.id   9941eac4c6983bd8599db59e80298291
#
_cell.length_a   1.000
_cell.length_b   1.000
_cell.length_c   1.000
_cell.angle_alpha   90.00
_cell.angle_beta   90.00
_cell.angle_gamma   90.00
#
_symmetry.space_group_name_H-M   'P 1'
#
loop_
_entity.id
_entity.type
_entity.pdbx_description
1 polymer ?
#
loop_
_entity_poly.entity_id
_entity_poly.type
_entity_poly.pdbx_seq_one_letter_code
_entity_poly.pdbx_strand_id
1 'polypeptide(L)'
;MNTIENAKEIISSYKRDDGKKLRIMEVCGTHTHEIFRLGIRKLLPESVELISGPGCPVCVTPIGFIDEACMLALEKGAVICTFGDLIRVPGTEMSLAGARSKGAVIKTVYSPLDAVSYAESHRDEQVVFLAVGFETTLSLIHI
;
A
#
# COMPACT_ATOMS: atom_id res chain seq x y z
N MET A 1 29.91 9.55 12.58
CA MET A 1 29.76 9.66 11.10
C MET A 1 28.28 9.66 10.78
N ASN A 2 27.80 10.68 10.06
CA ASN A 2 26.36 10.84 9.80
C ASN A 2 25.93 9.78 8.75
N THR A 3 24.93 8.97 9.07
CA THR A 3 24.42 7.88 8.23
C THR A 3 24.03 8.35 6.81
N ILE A 4 23.59 9.60 6.68
CA ILE A 4 23.20 10.21 5.41
C ILE A 4 24.41 10.53 4.53
N GLU A 5 25.51 11.02 5.10
CA GLU A 5 26.74 11.30 4.37
C GLU A 5 27.37 10.02 3.85
N ASN A 6 27.39 8.97 4.66
CA ASN A 6 27.87 7.65 4.27
C ASN A 6 27.01 7.04 3.12
N ALA A 7 25.69 7.16 3.20
CA ALA A 7 24.80 6.72 2.12
C ALA A 7 25.03 7.50 0.81
N LYS A 8 25.24 8.82 0.86
CA LYS A 8 25.56 9.63 -0.32
C LYS A 8 26.89 9.21 -0.96
N GLU A 9 27.91 8.95 -0.16
CA GLU A 9 29.21 8.51 -0.62
C GLU A 9 29.12 7.15 -1.32
N ILE A 10 28.43 6.17 -0.72
CA ILE A 10 28.19 4.84 -1.31
C ILE A 10 27.44 4.97 -2.65
N ILE A 11 26.38 5.78 -2.70
CA ILE A 11 25.57 5.96 -3.90
C ILE A 11 26.41 6.63 -5.01
N SER A 12 27.14 7.71 -4.68
CA SER A 12 27.92 8.47 -5.66
C SER A 12 29.13 7.68 -6.20
N SER A 13 29.65 6.75 -5.43
CA SER A 13 30.78 5.89 -5.84
C SER A 13 30.37 4.72 -6.73
N TYR A 14 29.05 4.44 -6.85
CA TYR A 14 28.58 3.32 -7.64
C TYR A 14 28.91 3.49 -9.14
N LYS A 15 29.64 2.56 -9.69
CA LYS A 15 29.97 2.46 -11.11
C LYS A 15 29.76 1.04 -11.59
N ARG A 16 29.31 0.89 -12.81
CA ARG A 16 29.26 -0.42 -13.48
C ARG A 16 30.47 -0.58 -14.38
N ASP A 17 31.05 -1.75 -14.36
CA ASP A 17 32.25 -2.09 -15.15
C ASP A 17 31.93 -2.18 -16.66
N ASP A 18 30.64 -2.45 -17.01
CA ASP A 18 30.17 -2.60 -18.40
C ASP A 18 29.75 -1.26 -19.05
N GLY A 19 29.91 -0.14 -18.37
CA GLY A 19 29.52 1.20 -18.86
C GLY A 19 28.03 1.42 -19.05
N LYS A 20 27.18 0.46 -18.66
CA LYS A 20 25.70 0.58 -18.77
C LYS A 20 25.13 1.24 -17.54
N LYS A 21 23.99 1.91 -17.71
CA LYS A 21 23.23 2.45 -16.58
C LYS A 21 22.53 1.34 -15.81
N LEU A 22 22.58 1.43 -14.48
CA LEU A 22 21.72 0.64 -13.61
C LEU A 22 20.33 1.30 -13.61
N ARG A 23 19.33 0.60 -14.08
CA ARG A 23 17.94 1.07 -14.09
C ARG A 23 17.18 0.42 -12.94
N ILE A 24 16.63 1.22 -12.04
CA ILE A 24 15.88 0.78 -10.87
C ILE A 24 14.46 1.33 -11.00
N MET A 25 13.47 0.44 -10.97
CA MET A 25 12.05 0.81 -10.98
C MET A 25 11.49 0.74 -9.56
N GLU A 26 10.96 1.84 -9.05
CA GLU A 26 10.11 1.84 -7.88
C GLU A 26 8.67 1.48 -8.28
N VAL A 27 8.03 0.62 -7.51
CA VAL A 27 6.68 0.11 -7.82
C VAL A 27 5.59 0.66 -6.89
N CYS A 28 5.94 1.56 -5.97
CA CYS A 28 5.01 2.11 -4.99
C CYS A 28 4.91 3.63 -5.13
N GLY A 29 3.69 4.17 -5.28
CA GLY A 29 3.46 5.61 -5.41
C GLY A 29 3.97 6.42 -4.21
N THR A 30 3.90 5.86 -3.00
CA THR A 30 4.48 6.50 -1.80
C THR A 30 6.00 6.61 -1.92
N HIS A 31 6.69 5.58 -2.43
CA HIS A 31 8.13 5.63 -2.65
C HIS A 31 8.48 6.66 -3.73
N THR A 32 7.73 6.72 -4.83
CA THR A 32 7.91 7.73 -5.88
C THR A 32 7.80 9.14 -5.29
N HIS A 33 6.78 9.38 -4.45
CA HIS A 33 6.58 10.66 -3.78
C HIS A 33 7.75 11.03 -2.87
N GLU A 34 8.21 10.10 -2.02
CA GLU A 34 9.33 10.34 -1.10
C GLU A 34 10.66 10.56 -1.84
N ILE A 35 10.93 9.80 -2.89
CA ILE A 35 12.11 9.99 -3.76
C ILE A 35 12.11 11.40 -4.36
N PHE A 36 10.94 11.88 -4.79
CA PHE A 36 10.80 13.22 -5.34
C PHE A 36 10.95 14.30 -4.25
N ARG A 37 10.24 14.17 -3.13
CA ARG A 37 10.26 15.10 -1.99
C ARG A 37 11.67 15.28 -1.43
N LEU A 38 12.42 14.20 -1.31
CA LEU A 38 13.79 14.20 -0.78
C LEU A 38 14.85 14.56 -1.82
N GLY A 39 14.45 14.75 -3.08
CA GLY A 39 15.37 15.08 -4.17
C GLY A 39 16.40 13.99 -4.48
N ILE A 40 16.09 12.72 -4.17
CA ILE A 40 17.03 11.59 -4.29
C ILE A 40 17.58 11.46 -5.71
N ARG A 41 16.76 11.73 -6.74
CA ARG A 41 17.19 11.68 -8.15
C ARG A 41 18.41 12.57 -8.45
N LYS A 42 18.52 13.70 -7.75
CA LYS A 42 19.65 14.64 -7.91
C LYS A 42 20.93 14.19 -7.20
N LEU A 43 20.82 13.23 -6.30
CA LEU A 43 21.94 12.68 -5.54
C LEU A 43 22.55 11.44 -6.20
N LEU A 44 21.86 10.88 -7.21
CA LEU A 44 22.31 9.67 -7.90
C LEU A 44 23.36 10.02 -8.95
N PRO A 45 24.41 9.17 -9.11
CA PRO A 45 25.35 9.31 -10.21
C PRO A 45 24.67 9.03 -11.55
N GLU A 46 25.26 9.53 -12.64
CA GLU A 46 24.75 9.31 -14.00
C GLU A 46 24.64 7.84 -14.41
N SER A 47 25.37 6.96 -13.70
CA SER A 47 25.32 5.50 -13.87
C SER A 47 24.05 4.85 -13.32
N VAL A 48 23.21 5.59 -12.54
CA VAL A 48 21.98 5.08 -11.95
C VAL A 48 20.78 5.90 -12.45
N GLU A 49 19.79 5.23 -13.00
CA GLU A 49 18.52 5.80 -13.46
C GLU A 49 17.35 5.24 -12.66
N LEU A 50 16.55 6.13 -12.04
CA LEU A 50 15.28 5.73 -11.40
C LEU A 50 14.13 5.86 -12.38
N ILE A 51 13.34 4.80 -12.50
CA ILE A 51 12.15 4.70 -13.32
C ILE A 51 10.95 4.63 -12.40
N SER A 52 9.95 5.49 -12.60
CA SER A 52 8.67 5.37 -11.88
C SER A 52 7.88 4.20 -12.45
N GLY A 53 7.47 3.30 -11.58
CA GLY A 53 6.67 2.14 -11.92
C GLY A 53 5.16 2.43 -11.93
N PRO A 54 4.33 1.39 -12.10
CA PRO A 54 2.88 1.52 -12.29
C PRO A 54 2.13 1.86 -11.00
N GLY A 55 2.79 1.93 -9.85
CA GLY A 55 2.16 1.96 -8.53
C GLY A 55 1.93 0.55 -7.96
N CYS A 56 1.49 0.49 -6.72
CA CYS A 56 1.05 -0.76 -6.09
C CYS A 56 -0.49 -0.82 -6.02
N PRO A 57 -1.10 -1.99 -5.76
CA PRO A 57 -2.56 -2.10 -5.65
C PRO A 57 -3.20 -1.07 -4.72
N VAL A 58 -2.57 -0.79 -3.58
CA VAL A 58 -3.06 0.21 -2.61
C VAL A 58 -3.02 1.63 -3.19
N CYS A 59 -1.90 1.99 -3.87
CA CYS A 59 -1.72 3.34 -4.42
C CYS A 59 -2.64 3.64 -5.61
N VAL A 60 -3.09 2.60 -6.33
CA VAL A 60 -3.99 2.76 -7.48
C VAL A 60 -5.46 2.52 -7.13
N THR A 61 -5.77 2.19 -5.88
CA THR A 61 -7.14 2.02 -5.40
C THR A 61 -7.91 3.35 -5.53
N PRO A 62 -9.07 3.38 -6.22
CA PRO A 62 -9.86 4.59 -6.35
C PRO A 62 -10.36 5.11 -5.00
N ILE A 63 -10.42 6.44 -4.84
CA ILE A 63 -10.93 7.08 -3.62
C ILE A 63 -12.35 6.61 -3.28
N GLY A 64 -13.22 6.49 -4.29
CA GLY A 64 -14.60 6.02 -4.12
C GLY A 64 -14.70 4.61 -3.53
N PHE A 65 -13.72 3.74 -3.74
CA PHE A 65 -13.68 2.42 -3.12
C PHE A 65 -13.50 2.51 -1.59
N ILE A 66 -12.69 3.46 -1.12
CA ILE A 66 -12.52 3.73 0.32
C ILE A 66 -13.78 4.33 0.91
N ASP A 67 -14.41 5.28 0.18
CA ASP A 67 -15.67 5.91 0.62
C ASP A 67 -16.78 4.88 0.76
N GLU A 68 -16.94 3.98 -0.21
CA GLU A 68 -17.92 2.90 -0.17
C GLU A 68 -17.68 1.96 1.01
N ALA A 69 -16.43 1.57 1.26
CA ALA A 69 -16.07 0.74 2.40
C ALA A 69 -16.38 1.43 3.74
N CYS A 70 -16.12 2.74 3.86
CA CYS A 70 -16.49 3.52 5.03
C CYS A 70 -18.01 3.60 5.22
N MET A 71 -18.76 3.81 4.14
CA MET A 71 -20.22 3.83 4.15
C MET A 71 -20.80 2.49 4.59
N LEU A 72 -20.32 1.38 4.03
CA LEU A 72 -20.75 0.03 4.43
C LEU A 72 -20.52 -0.23 5.91
N ALA A 73 -19.37 0.21 6.44
CA ALA A 73 -19.03 0.02 7.84
C ALA A 73 -19.89 0.89 8.79
N LEU A 74 -20.11 2.17 8.45
CA LEU A 74 -20.77 3.12 9.34
C LEU A 74 -22.30 3.07 9.23
N GLU A 75 -22.84 2.92 8.01
CA GLU A 75 -24.28 2.99 7.78
C GLU A 75 -24.96 1.63 7.75
N LYS A 76 -24.26 0.60 7.29
CA LYS A 76 -24.80 -0.76 7.21
C LYS A 76 -24.32 -1.67 8.35
N GLY A 77 -23.40 -1.19 9.18
CA GLY A 77 -22.84 -1.98 10.28
C GLY A 77 -22.00 -3.18 9.82
N ALA A 78 -21.52 -3.16 8.56
CA ALA A 78 -20.70 -4.24 8.05
C ALA A 78 -19.31 -4.24 8.72
N VAL A 79 -18.78 -5.41 9.01
CA VAL A 79 -17.41 -5.60 9.44
C VAL A 79 -16.50 -5.59 8.22
N ILE A 80 -15.60 -4.64 8.14
CA ILE A 80 -14.64 -4.56 7.04
C ILE A 80 -13.36 -5.27 7.41
N CYS A 81 -13.02 -6.33 6.67
CA CYS A 81 -11.74 -7.01 6.74
C CYS A 81 -10.81 -6.49 5.63
N THR A 82 -9.59 -6.10 5.97
CA THR A 82 -8.65 -5.53 5.01
C THR A 82 -7.20 -5.77 5.44
N PHE A 83 -6.29 -5.70 4.47
CA PHE A 83 -4.85 -5.62 4.76
C PHE A 83 -4.51 -4.29 5.42
N GLY A 84 -3.49 -4.29 6.28
CA GLY A 84 -3.13 -3.16 7.11
C GLY A 84 -2.80 -1.87 6.34
N ASP A 85 -2.23 -2.01 5.15
CA ASP A 85 -1.80 -0.89 4.31
C ASP A 85 -2.98 -0.02 3.84
N LEU A 86 -4.17 -0.61 3.65
CA LEU A 86 -5.34 0.11 3.17
C LEU A 86 -6.01 0.97 4.25
N ILE A 87 -5.78 0.67 5.52
CA ILE A 87 -6.48 1.32 6.65
C ILE A 87 -6.28 2.83 6.69
N ARG A 88 -5.09 3.30 6.28
CA ARG A 88 -4.72 4.72 6.32
C ARG A 88 -4.87 5.43 4.98
N VAL A 89 -5.29 4.73 3.94
CA VAL A 89 -5.53 5.34 2.63
C VAL A 89 -6.70 6.32 2.77
N PRO A 90 -6.54 7.59 2.35
CA PRO A 90 -7.59 8.57 2.48
C PRO A 90 -8.71 8.30 1.48
N GLY A 91 -9.95 8.35 1.95
CA GLY A 91 -11.13 8.56 1.12
C GLY A 91 -11.40 10.06 0.94
N THR A 92 -12.58 10.42 0.43
CA THR A 92 -12.99 11.83 0.24
C THR A 92 -13.09 12.56 1.58
N GLU A 93 -13.75 11.96 2.57
CA GLU A 93 -13.96 12.57 3.88
C GLU A 93 -13.09 11.93 4.98
N MET A 94 -12.85 10.65 4.88
CA MET A 94 -12.11 9.91 5.90
C MET A 94 -11.46 8.64 5.36
N SER A 95 -10.49 8.10 6.12
CA SER A 95 -9.95 6.76 5.90
C SER A 95 -10.72 5.72 6.71
N LEU A 96 -10.42 4.44 6.48
CA LEU A 96 -10.93 3.35 7.34
C LEU A 96 -10.49 3.52 8.81
N ALA A 97 -9.31 4.08 9.07
CA ALA A 97 -8.89 4.44 10.43
C ALA A 97 -9.82 5.51 11.05
N GLY A 98 -10.23 6.49 10.26
CA GLY A 98 -11.21 7.50 10.66
C GLY A 98 -12.59 6.90 10.93
N ALA A 99 -13.05 5.98 10.07
CA ALA A 99 -14.31 5.26 10.29
C ALA A 99 -14.28 4.44 11.58
N ARG A 100 -13.15 3.76 11.86
CA ARG A 100 -12.95 3.01 13.12
C ARG A 100 -13.09 3.92 14.34
N SER A 101 -12.56 5.13 14.31
CA SER A 101 -12.69 6.09 15.42
C SER A 101 -14.13 6.58 15.63
N LYS A 102 -14.99 6.42 14.63
CA LYS A 102 -16.43 6.71 14.67
C LYS A 102 -17.31 5.48 15.02
N GLY A 103 -16.66 4.37 15.39
CA GLY A 103 -17.36 3.16 15.84
C GLY A 103 -17.48 2.06 14.80
N ALA A 104 -16.96 2.22 13.58
CA ALA A 104 -16.95 1.16 12.58
C ALA A 104 -16.04 0.00 12.99
N VAL A 105 -16.46 -1.23 12.69
CA VAL A 105 -15.66 -2.43 12.95
C VAL A 105 -14.75 -2.71 11.75
N ILE A 106 -13.46 -2.40 11.90
CA ILE A 106 -12.44 -2.63 10.88
C ILE A 106 -11.42 -3.65 11.39
N LYS A 107 -11.33 -4.79 10.75
CA LYS A 107 -10.43 -5.90 11.09
C LYS A 107 -9.23 -5.92 10.15
N THR A 108 -8.03 -5.89 10.71
CA THR A 108 -6.81 -6.15 9.95
C THR A 108 -6.62 -7.64 9.82
N VAL A 109 -6.44 -8.11 8.59
CA VAL A 109 -6.18 -9.50 8.25
C VAL A 109 -4.88 -9.61 7.45
N TYR A 110 -4.25 -10.78 7.46
CA TYR A 110 -3.02 -11.06 6.73
C TYR A 110 -3.27 -11.99 5.53
N SER A 111 -4.45 -12.60 5.49
CA SER A 111 -4.88 -13.48 4.40
C SER A 111 -6.38 -13.31 4.16
N PRO A 112 -6.87 -13.51 2.93
CA PRO A 112 -8.31 -13.65 2.66
C PRO A 112 -8.98 -14.74 3.52
N LEU A 113 -8.25 -15.81 3.81
CA LEU A 113 -8.74 -16.93 4.66
C LEU A 113 -9.03 -16.49 6.10
N ASP A 114 -8.30 -15.50 6.62
CA ASP A 114 -8.59 -14.93 7.95
C ASP A 114 -9.97 -14.26 7.96
N ALA A 115 -10.34 -13.56 6.87
CA ALA A 115 -11.64 -12.94 6.73
C ALA A 115 -12.77 -13.98 6.61
N VAL A 116 -12.52 -15.08 5.90
CA VAL A 116 -13.46 -16.21 5.80
C VAL A 116 -13.66 -16.84 7.19
N SER A 117 -12.58 -17.17 7.90
CA SER A 117 -12.64 -17.77 9.25
C SER A 117 -13.35 -16.86 10.24
N TYR A 118 -13.16 -15.53 10.12
CA TYR A 118 -13.89 -14.57 10.91
C TYR A 118 -15.40 -14.62 10.61
N ALA A 119 -15.78 -14.61 9.33
CA ALA A 119 -17.19 -14.67 8.91
C ALA A 119 -17.87 -15.98 9.35
N GLU A 120 -17.17 -17.11 9.28
CA GLU A 120 -17.69 -18.40 9.76
C GLU A 120 -17.98 -18.42 11.26
N SER A 121 -17.15 -17.68 12.02
CA SER A 121 -17.28 -17.58 13.48
C SER A 121 -18.30 -16.53 13.93
N HIS A 122 -18.73 -15.62 13.03
CA HIS A 122 -19.62 -14.48 13.31
C HIS A 122 -20.74 -14.42 12.26
N ARG A 123 -21.55 -15.48 12.20
CA ARG A 123 -22.58 -15.68 11.15
C ARG A 123 -23.73 -14.69 11.17
N ASP A 124 -23.89 -13.94 12.23
CA ASP A 124 -24.84 -12.86 12.43
C ASP A 124 -24.30 -11.50 11.95
N GLU A 125 -23.02 -11.40 11.63
CA GLU A 125 -22.38 -10.19 11.12
C GLU A 125 -22.22 -10.24 9.59
N GLN A 126 -22.40 -9.09 8.95
CA GLN A 126 -22.06 -8.93 7.54
C GLN A 126 -20.58 -8.61 7.41
N VAL A 127 -19.81 -9.53 6.86
CA VAL A 127 -18.36 -9.39 6.69
C VAL A 127 -18.03 -9.07 5.24
N VAL A 128 -17.30 -7.98 5.02
CA VAL A 128 -16.83 -7.55 3.71
C VAL A 128 -15.31 -7.56 3.71
N PHE A 129 -14.70 -8.33 2.81
CA PHE A 129 -13.26 -8.31 2.60
C PHE A 129 -12.88 -7.40 1.44
N LEU A 130 -12.02 -6.41 1.70
CA LEU A 130 -11.48 -5.54 0.67
C LEU A 130 -10.32 -6.22 -0.06
N ALA A 131 -10.61 -6.82 -1.20
CA ALA A 131 -9.67 -7.63 -1.98
C ALA A 131 -8.72 -6.76 -2.82
N VAL A 132 -7.94 -5.92 -2.16
CA VAL A 132 -6.91 -5.08 -2.81
C VAL A 132 -5.57 -5.79 -2.72
N GLY A 133 -5.04 -6.26 -3.84
CA GLY A 133 -3.80 -7.02 -3.89
C GLY A 133 -3.34 -7.32 -5.31
N PHE A 134 -2.27 -8.09 -5.41
CA PHE A 134 -1.82 -8.66 -6.67
C PHE A 134 -2.61 -9.95 -7.00
N GLU A 135 -2.31 -10.58 -8.13
CA GLU A 135 -2.93 -11.83 -8.56
C GLU A 135 -2.85 -12.97 -7.53
N THR A 136 -1.82 -12.96 -6.69
CA THR A 136 -1.67 -13.93 -5.58
C THR A 136 -2.81 -13.86 -4.58
N THR A 137 -3.37 -12.67 -4.33
CA THR A 137 -4.54 -12.49 -3.47
C THR A 137 -5.78 -13.14 -4.10
N LEU A 138 -5.99 -12.96 -5.41
CA LEU A 138 -7.09 -13.59 -6.15
C LEU A 138 -6.99 -15.12 -6.14
N SER A 139 -5.79 -15.66 -6.27
CA SER A 139 -5.54 -17.10 -6.19
C SER A 139 -6.01 -17.70 -4.85
N LEU A 140 -5.81 -17.00 -3.75
CA LEU A 140 -6.27 -17.43 -2.42
C LEU A 140 -7.78 -17.34 -2.23
N ILE A 141 -8.47 -16.47 -2.96
CA ILE A 141 -9.94 -16.35 -2.89
C ILE A 141 -10.63 -17.50 -3.64
N HIS A 142 -9.97 -18.08 -4.62
CA HIS A 142 -10.52 -19.17 -5.43
C HIS A 142 -10.24 -20.59 -4.90
N ILE A 143 -9.52 -20.70 -3.80
CA ILE A 143 -9.30 -21.98 -3.10
C ILE A 143 -10.42 -22.24 -2.13
#